data_ebee150dc69463b196c7f3ee55dbaf63
#
_entry.id   ebee150dc69463b196c7f3ee55dbaf63
#
_cell.length_a   1.000
_cell.length_b   1.000
_cell.length_c   1.000
_cell.angle_alpha   90.00
_cell.angle_beta   90.00
_cell.angle_gamma   90.00
#
_symmetry.space_group_name_H-M   'P 1'
#
loop_
_entity.id
_entity.type
_entity.pdbx_description
1 polymer ?
#
loop_
_entity_poly.entity_id
_entity_poly.type
_entity_poly.pdbx_seq_one_letter_code
_entity_poly.pdbx_strand_id
1 'polypeptide(L)'
;YLKDGGRYRRRRHSCFVQDGARLTQTAHRPHWQPVEYNALHGGMHRLFEPVEPAIVAQPAWQQLIRALGDACSQVKGSQPWFIEAHQFRIDTTDGIGRPTPEGAHRDGVDFVAVLLIGREQIKGGETRIFEADGPNGKRFTLTEPCSLLLLDAPRVVPESAPIRPVAEGGHRDTL
;
A
#
# COMPACT_ATOMS: atom_id res chain seq x y z
N TYR A 1 4.10 15.64 -7.29
CA TYR A 1 5.33 15.64 -6.49
C TYR A 1 4.97 15.61 -5.01
N LEU A 2 5.81 14.97 -4.19
CA LEU A 2 5.60 14.87 -2.76
C LEU A 2 5.88 16.22 -2.09
N LYS A 3 5.18 16.52 -0.98
CA LYS A 3 5.46 17.74 -0.19
C LYS A 3 6.86 17.76 0.43
N ASP A 4 7.48 16.57 0.59
CA ASP A 4 8.85 16.42 1.07
C ASP A 4 9.93 16.68 -0.01
N GLY A 5 9.52 17.07 -1.22
CA GLY A 5 10.40 17.38 -2.34
C GLY A 5 10.97 16.15 -3.07
N GLY A 6 10.71 14.95 -2.59
CA GLY A 6 11.20 13.71 -3.20
C GLY A 6 10.50 13.38 -4.52
N ARG A 7 11.26 12.84 -5.49
CA ARG A 7 10.76 12.34 -6.77
C ARG A 7 10.76 10.82 -6.84
N TYR A 8 11.14 10.18 -5.79
CA TYR A 8 11.35 8.73 -5.66
C TYR A 8 10.06 7.91 -5.58
N ARG A 9 8.86 8.53 -5.59
CA ARG A 9 7.58 7.84 -5.38
C ARG A 9 6.66 8.02 -6.57
N ARG A 10 6.40 6.94 -7.31
CA ARG A 10 5.41 6.87 -8.37
C ARG A 10 4.22 6.06 -7.86
N ARG A 11 3.00 6.47 -8.23
CA ARG A 11 1.78 5.87 -7.72
C ARG A 11 0.69 5.87 -8.79
N ARG A 12 0.00 4.74 -8.92
CA ARG A 12 -1.30 4.63 -9.60
C ARG A 12 -2.33 4.17 -8.60
N HIS A 13 -3.59 4.50 -8.84
CA HIS A 13 -4.68 4.24 -7.91
C HIS A 13 -5.97 3.92 -8.65
N SER A 14 -6.67 2.86 -8.21
CA SER A 14 -8.02 2.53 -8.68
C SER A 14 -8.86 1.99 -7.54
N CYS A 15 -10.17 2.20 -7.62
CA CYS A 15 -11.11 1.80 -6.59
C CYS A 15 -12.05 0.72 -7.08
N PHE A 16 -12.42 -0.19 -6.16
CA PHE A 16 -13.29 -1.32 -6.42
C PHE A 16 -14.30 -1.48 -5.29
N VAL A 17 -15.40 -2.16 -5.60
CA VAL A 17 -16.33 -2.69 -4.61
C VAL A 17 -16.42 -4.19 -4.85
N GLN A 18 -16.21 -4.96 -3.78
CA GLN A 18 -16.52 -6.38 -3.77
C GLN A 18 -17.77 -6.61 -2.93
N ASP A 19 -18.76 -7.26 -3.52
CA ASP A 19 -19.97 -7.69 -2.85
C ASP A 19 -20.18 -9.18 -3.15
N GLY A 20 -19.93 -10.01 -2.17
CA GLY A 20 -19.81 -11.46 -2.35
C GLY A 20 -18.79 -11.81 -3.44
N ALA A 21 -19.18 -12.59 -4.42
CA ALA A 21 -18.32 -12.98 -5.55
C ALA A 21 -18.15 -11.88 -6.62
N ARG A 22 -18.92 -10.81 -6.53
CA ARG A 22 -18.90 -9.73 -7.54
C ARG A 22 -17.86 -8.69 -7.18
N LEU A 23 -16.91 -8.47 -8.09
CA LEU A 23 -15.95 -7.35 -8.03
C LEU A 23 -16.27 -6.35 -9.14
N THR A 24 -16.46 -5.09 -8.77
CA THR A 24 -16.78 -3.99 -9.69
C THR A 24 -15.80 -2.86 -9.50
N GLN A 25 -15.16 -2.42 -10.58
CA GLN A 25 -14.37 -1.20 -10.55
C GLN A 25 -15.32 0.01 -10.48
N THR A 26 -15.07 0.92 -9.55
CA THR A 26 -15.86 2.15 -9.43
C THR A 26 -15.29 3.26 -10.29
N ALA A 27 -16.04 4.35 -10.44
CA ALA A 27 -15.56 5.54 -11.12
C ALA A 27 -14.24 6.02 -10.47
N HIS A 28 -13.31 6.49 -11.32
CA HIS A 28 -12.04 7.03 -10.85
C HIS A 28 -12.27 8.28 -9.99
N ARG A 29 -11.64 8.33 -8.83
CA ARG A 29 -11.81 9.41 -7.86
C ARG A 29 -10.48 9.77 -7.20
N PRO A 30 -10.35 11.00 -6.66
CA PRO A 30 -9.21 11.36 -5.82
C PRO A 30 -9.14 10.48 -4.57
N HIS A 31 -7.92 10.10 -4.19
CA HIS A 31 -7.65 9.53 -2.89
C HIS A 31 -7.63 10.64 -1.83
N TRP A 32 -8.25 10.38 -0.71
CA TRP A 32 -8.32 11.31 0.42
C TRP A 32 -8.13 10.57 1.74
N GLN A 33 -7.41 11.19 2.67
CA GLN A 33 -7.24 10.71 4.03
C GLN A 33 -7.42 11.87 5.01
N PRO A 34 -7.97 11.66 6.21
CA PRO A 34 -7.97 12.67 7.27
C PRO A 34 -6.56 13.08 7.68
N VAL A 35 -6.40 14.31 8.19
CA VAL A 35 -5.11 14.82 8.67
C VAL A 35 -4.59 13.98 9.85
N GLU A 36 -5.49 13.47 10.68
CA GLU A 36 -5.19 12.64 11.85
C GLU A 36 -4.49 11.34 11.48
N TYR A 37 -4.75 10.82 10.28
CA TYR A 37 -4.14 9.59 9.78
C TYR A 37 -2.93 9.85 8.87
N ASN A 38 -2.82 11.02 8.28
CA ASN A 38 -1.68 11.36 7.42
C ASN A 38 -1.28 12.82 7.59
N ALA A 39 -0.31 13.06 8.46
CA ALA A 39 0.15 14.40 8.80
C ALA A 39 0.76 15.17 7.62
N LEU A 40 1.33 14.47 6.62
CA LEU A 40 1.98 15.11 5.45
C LEU A 40 0.98 15.40 4.33
N HIS A 41 0.03 14.50 4.08
CA HIS A 41 -0.83 14.53 2.90
C HIS A 41 -2.32 14.40 3.22
N GLY A 42 -2.70 14.38 4.49
CA GLY A 42 -4.09 14.38 4.94
C GLY A 42 -4.80 15.68 4.61
N GLY A 43 -6.13 15.64 4.54
CA GLY A 43 -6.97 16.79 4.22
C GLY A 43 -6.93 17.24 2.76
N MET A 44 -6.21 16.54 1.89
CA MET A 44 -6.07 16.88 0.47
C MET A 44 -6.65 15.79 -0.44
N HIS A 45 -7.38 16.22 -1.45
CA HIS A 45 -7.74 15.36 -2.58
C HIS A 45 -6.54 15.18 -3.51
N ARG A 46 -6.04 13.95 -3.67
CA ARG A 46 -4.91 13.61 -4.50
C ARG A 46 -5.37 12.73 -5.66
N LEU A 47 -5.42 13.28 -6.87
CA LEU A 47 -5.76 12.53 -8.06
C LEU A 47 -4.48 11.88 -8.61
N PHE A 48 -4.44 10.55 -8.63
CA PHE A 48 -3.38 9.77 -9.25
C PHE A 48 -3.85 9.21 -10.58
N GLU A 49 -2.92 8.85 -11.45
CA GLU A 49 -3.25 8.07 -12.65
C GLU A 49 -3.93 6.76 -12.27
N PRO A 50 -4.94 6.30 -13.01
CA PRO A 50 -5.56 5.01 -12.76
C PRO A 50 -4.58 3.86 -13.04
N VAL A 51 -4.83 2.71 -12.41
CA VAL A 51 -4.19 1.45 -12.81
C VAL A 51 -4.56 1.18 -14.27
N GLU A 52 -3.58 0.78 -15.07
CA GLU A 52 -3.77 0.52 -16.51
C GLU A 52 -4.94 -0.46 -16.74
N PRO A 53 -5.87 -0.16 -17.65
CA PRO A 53 -7.00 -1.04 -17.94
C PRO A 53 -6.58 -2.47 -18.32
N ALA A 54 -5.47 -2.60 -19.03
CA ALA A 54 -4.91 -3.91 -19.40
C ALA A 54 -4.47 -4.74 -18.17
N ILE A 55 -4.04 -4.11 -17.08
CA ILE A 55 -3.70 -4.78 -15.82
C ILE A 55 -4.98 -5.15 -15.06
N VAL A 56 -5.92 -4.22 -14.95
CA VAL A 56 -7.21 -4.44 -14.26
C VAL A 56 -8.00 -5.58 -14.91
N ALA A 57 -7.91 -5.73 -16.23
CA ALA A 57 -8.57 -6.80 -16.98
C ALA A 57 -7.92 -8.19 -16.81
N GLN A 58 -6.72 -8.29 -16.24
CA GLN A 58 -6.05 -9.58 -16.05
C GLN A 58 -6.82 -10.47 -15.05
N PRO A 59 -7.02 -11.76 -15.36
CA PRO A 59 -7.64 -12.69 -14.42
C PRO A 59 -6.95 -12.75 -13.06
N ALA A 60 -5.62 -12.71 -13.06
CA ALA A 60 -4.81 -12.71 -11.83
C ALA A 60 -5.09 -11.48 -10.95
N TRP A 61 -5.27 -10.29 -11.54
CA TRP A 61 -5.67 -9.09 -10.82
C TRP A 61 -7.04 -9.27 -10.15
N GLN A 62 -8.02 -9.72 -10.94
CA GLN A 62 -9.38 -9.93 -10.46
C GLN A 62 -9.44 -10.98 -9.33
N GLN A 63 -8.68 -12.06 -9.46
CA GLN A 63 -8.59 -13.10 -8.44
C GLN A 63 -7.91 -12.59 -7.17
N LEU A 64 -6.80 -11.87 -7.28
CA LEU A 64 -6.08 -11.30 -6.15
C LEU A 64 -6.98 -10.38 -5.33
N ILE A 65 -7.62 -9.40 -5.97
CA ILE A 65 -8.47 -8.44 -5.25
C ILE A 65 -9.63 -9.14 -4.55
N ARG A 66 -10.28 -10.12 -5.21
CA ARG A 66 -11.35 -10.92 -4.58
C ARG A 66 -10.83 -11.74 -3.41
N ALA A 67 -9.71 -12.43 -3.56
CA ALA A 67 -9.15 -13.26 -2.50
C ALA A 67 -8.81 -12.42 -1.24
N LEU A 68 -8.35 -11.20 -1.42
CA LEU A 68 -8.11 -10.28 -0.30
C LEU A 68 -9.40 -9.88 0.41
N GLY A 69 -10.46 -9.53 -0.33
CA GLY A 69 -11.75 -9.21 0.28
C GLY A 69 -12.39 -10.43 0.96
N ASP A 70 -12.24 -11.63 0.39
CA ASP A 70 -12.69 -12.87 1.01
C ASP A 70 -11.94 -13.15 2.32
N ALA A 71 -10.62 -12.94 2.36
CA ALA A 71 -9.82 -13.05 3.58
C ALA A 71 -10.26 -12.05 4.64
N CYS A 72 -10.55 -10.80 4.26
CA CYS A 72 -11.10 -9.80 5.17
C CYS A 72 -12.48 -10.22 5.72
N SER A 73 -13.33 -10.81 4.88
CA SER A 73 -14.64 -11.34 5.28
C SER A 73 -14.55 -12.50 6.27
N GLN A 74 -13.50 -13.31 6.21
CA GLN A 74 -13.26 -14.37 7.21
C GLN A 74 -12.95 -13.79 8.59
N VAL A 75 -12.37 -12.60 8.65
CA VAL A 75 -12.01 -11.94 9.93
C VAL A 75 -13.17 -11.11 10.49
N LYS A 76 -13.83 -10.31 9.66
CA LYS A 76 -14.87 -9.35 10.10
C LYS A 76 -16.30 -9.72 9.70
N GLY A 77 -16.50 -10.86 9.07
CA GLY A 77 -17.81 -11.27 8.56
C GLY A 77 -18.05 -10.80 7.13
N SER A 78 -19.04 -11.43 6.48
CA SER A 78 -19.40 -11.12 5.10
C SER A 78 -20.09 -9.76 5.01
N GLN A 79 -19.53 -8.89 4.21
CA GLN A 79 -20.04 -7.54 3.93
C GLN A 79 -19.45 -7.01 2.63
N PRO A 80 -20.04 -5.98 2.01
CA PRO A 80 -19.39 -5.29 0.90
C PRO A 80 -18.10 -4.60 1.34
N TRP A 81 -17.02 -4.77 0.54
CA TRP A 81 -15.74 -4.14 0.77
C TRP A 81 -15.47 -3.04 -0.25
N PHE A 82 -15.16 -1.83 0.25
CA PHE A 82 -14.56 -0.78 -0.56
C PHE A 82 -13.06 -0.97 -0.57
N ILE A 83 -12.48 -1.09 -1.76
CA ILE A 83 -11.08 -1.45 -1.93
C ILE A 83 -10.39 -0.34 -2.74
N GLU A 84 -9.35 0.24 -2.18
CA GLU A 84 -8.43 1.12 -2.88
C GLU A 84 -7.16 0.35 -3.22
N ALA A 85 -6.91 0.12 -4.49
CA ALA A 85 -5.70 -0.53 -4.97
C ALA A 85 -4.68 0.53 -5.40
N HIS A 86 -3.50 0.47 -4.80
CA HIS A 86 -2.41 1.42 -5.04
C HIS A 86 -1.18 0.68 -5.55
N GLN A 87 -0.80 0.91 -6.79
CA GLN A 87 0.50 0.49 -7.29
C GLN A 87 1.54 1.54 -6.91
N PHE A 88 2.57 1.13 -6.22
CA PHE A 88 3.71 1.98 -5.87
C PHE A 88 4.99 1.49 -6.50
N ARG A 89 5.76 2.41 -7.06
CA ARG A 89 7.19 2.28 -7.21
C ARG A 89 7.89 3.31 -6.32
N ILE A 90 8.72 2.82 -5.41
CA ILE A 90 9.64 3.63 -4.64
C ILE A 90 11.03 3.39 -5.20
N ASP A 91 11.63 4.40 -5.77
CA ASP A 91 12.98 4.32 -6.35
C ASP A 91 14.01 5.10 -5.53
N THR A 92 15.25 5.01 -5.94
CA THR A 92 16.38 5.65 -5.27
C THR A 92 17.03 6.72 -6.15
N THR A 93 16.29 7.30 -7.08
CA THR A 93 16.78 8.33 -8.01
C THR A 93 17.37 9.52 -7.26
N ASP A 94 16.77 9.92 -6.14
CA ASP A 94 17.26 10.98 -5.26
C ASP A 94 18.16 10.44 -4.12
N GLY A 95 18.72 9.23 -4.27
CA GLY A 95 19.61 8.59 -3.32
C GLY A 95 18.93 7.79 -2.21
N ILE A 96 17.75 8.19 -1.71
CA ILE A 96 16.98 7.50 -0.67
C ILE A 96 15.52 7.50 -1.05
N GLY A 97 14.92 6.32 -1.17
CA GLY A 97 13.47 6.16 -1.28
C GLY A 97 12.83 5.98 0.10
N ARG A 98 11.70 6.65 0.34
CA ARG A 98 10.92 6.55 1.60
C ARG A 98 9.54 6.01 1.32
N PRO A 99 9.28 4.72 1.62
CA PRO A 99 7.94 4.14 1.43
C PRO A 99 6.87 4.81 2.30
N THR A 100 7.21 5.12 3.57
CA THR A 100 6.35 5.85 4.51
C THR A 100 7.08 7.12 4.97
N PRO A 101 7.07 8.21 4.17
CA PRO A 101 7.77 9.44 4.52
C PRO A 101 7.22 10.12 5.78
N GLU A 102 5.98 9.87 6.11
CA GLU A 102 5.28 10.32 7.32
C GLU A 102 5.65 9.53 8.57
N GLY A 103 6.40 8.42 8.43
CA GLY A 103 6.70 7.51 9.54
C GLY A 103 5.55 6.54 9.85
N ALA A 104 5.55 6.01 11.08
CA ALA A 104 4.50 5.11 11.55
C ALA A 104 3.17 5.83 11.67
N HIS A 105 2.13 5.32 11.03
CA HIS A 105 0.79 5.94 11.02
C HIS A 105 -0.30 4.89 10.81
N ARG A 106 -1.54 5.27 11.06
CA ARG A 106 -2.73 4.49 10.71
C ARG A 106 -3.36 5.05 9.44
N ASP A 107 -3.97 4.21 8.64
CA ASP A 107 -4.66 4.64 7.41
C ASP A 107 -6.16 4.94 7.62
N GLY A 108 -6.71 4.60 8.78
CA GLY A 108 -8.13 4.80 9.07
C GLY A 108 -9.06 3.86 8.32
N VAL A 109 -8.56 2.70 7.93
CA VAL A 109 -9.28 1.64 7.22
C VAL A 109 -9.37 0.38 8.08
N ASP A 110 -10.18 -0.61 7.64
CA ASP A 110 -10.28 -1.89 8.33
C ASP A 110 -9.05 -2.77 8.15
N PHE A 111 -8.57 -2.86 6.92
CA PHE A 111 -7.41 -3.69 6.57
C PHE A 111 -6.46 -2.96 5.64
N VAL A 112 -5.18 -3.29 5.76
CA VAL A 112 -4.15 -2.91 4.80
C VAL A 112 -3.46 -4.18 4.31
N ALA A 113 -3.43 -4.36 3.00
CA ALA A 113 -2.67 -5.41 2.34
C ALA A 113 -1.46 -4.80 1.63
N VAL A 114 -0.29 -5.38 1.79
CA VAL A 114 0.93 -5.00 1.07
C VAL A 114 1.48 -6.23 0.37
N LEU A 115 1.38 -6.25 -0.95
CA LEU A 115 1.97 -7.28 -1.80
C LEU A 115 3.28 -6.76 -2.38
N LEU A 116 4.39 -7.43 -2.10
CA LEU A 116 5.66 -7.14 -2.74
C LEU A 116 5.64 -7.68 -4.17
N ILE A 117 5.76 -6.80 -5.15
CA ILE A 117 5.88 -7.18 -6.57
C ILE A 117 7.33 -7.42 -6.93
N GLY A 118 8.23 -6.55 -6.47
CA GLY A 118 9.65 -6.70 -6.70
C GLY A 118 10.48 -5.73 -5.87
N ARG A 119 11.75 -6.08 -5.71
CA ARG A 119 12.77 -5.20 -5.14
C ARG A 119 14.10 -5.50 -5.82
N GLU A 120 14.73 -4.48 -6.35
CA GLU A 120 15.94 -4.63 -7.13
C GLU A 120 16.95 -3.56 -6.73
N GLN A 121 18.22 -3.95 -6.66
CA GLN A 121 19.38 -3.07 -6.43
C GLN A 121 19.21 -2.13 -5.21
N ILE A 122 18.57 -2.63 -4.14
CA ILE A 122 18.34 -1.86 -2.92
C ILE A 122 18.69 -2.66 -1.65
N LYS A 123 19.02 -1.91 -0.60
CA LYS A 123 19.06 -2.37 0.79
C LYS A 123 18.12 -1.55 1.66
N GLY A 124 17.78 -2.06 2.84
CA GLY A 124 16.80 -1.44 3.74
C GLY A 124 15.37 -1.83 3.37
N GLY A 125 14.40 -0.97 3.67
CA GLY A 125 12.97 -1.26 3.48
C GLY A 125 12.43 -2.24 4.50
N GLU A 126 13.00 -2.29 5.70
CA GLU A 126 12.46 -3.06 6.84
C GLU A 126 11.06 -2.58 7.13
N THR A 127 10.13 -3.51 7.25
CA THR A 127 8.77 -3.26 7.72
C THR A 127 8.74 -3.41 9.24
N ARG A 128 8.18 -2.44 9.92
CA ARG A 128 7.93 -2.43 11.35
C ARG A 128 6.44 -2.33 11.60
N ILE A 129 5.93 -3.15 12.48
CA ILE A 129 4.53 -3.18 12.86
C ILE A 129 4.49 -3.08 14.38
N PHE A 130 3.90 -2.01 14.89
CA PHE A 130 3.71 -1.80 16.31
C PHE A 130 2.28 -2.18 16.69
N GLU A 131 2.08 -2.74 17.87
CA GLU A 131 0.75 -2.88 18.45
C GLU A 131 0.16 -1.49 18.73
N ALA A 132 -1.12 -1.33 18.42
CA ALA A 132 -1.80 -0.05 18.61
C ALA A 132 -1.89 0.39 20.08
N ASP A 133 -2.05 -0.60 20.97
CA ASP A 133 -2.35 -0.41 22.39
C ASP A 133 -1.29 -1.04 23.32
N GLY A 134 -0.08 -1.35 22.79
CA GLY A 134 0.95 -2.05 23.55
C GLY A 134 2.37 -1.67 23.13
N PRO A 135 3.36 -2.10 23.94
CA PRO A 135 4.77 -1.82 23.69
C PRO A 135 5.39 -2.78 22.66
N ASN A 136 4.65 -3.80 22.24
CA ASN A 136 5.19 -4.85 21.38
C ASN A 136 5.18 -4.45 19.92
N GLY A 137 6.03 -5.09 19.14
CA GLY A 137 6.08 -4.90 17.71
C GLY A 137 6.86 -6.02 17.03
N LYS A 138 6.75 -6.03 15.71
CA LYS A 138 7.51 -6.94 14.86
C LYS A 138 8.25 -6.15 13.79
N ARG A 139 9.42 -6.66 13.40
CA ARG A 139 10.19 -6.12 12.29
C ARG A 139 10.68 -7.25 11.40
N PHE A 140 10.59 -7.03 10.10
CA PHE A 140 11.05 -7.96 9.07
C PHE A 140 11.21 -7.21 7.76
N THR A 141 11.78 -7.84 6.76
CA THR A 141 11.84 -7.28 5.40
C THR A 141 11.15 -8.24 4.46
N LEU A 142 10.19 -7.74 3.68
CA LEU A 142 9.65 -8.49 2.55
C LEU A 142 10.73 -8.54 1.47
N THR A 143 11.21 -9.74 1.12
CA THR A 143 12.28 -9.95 0.15
C THR A 143 11.82 -10.72 -1.07
N GLU A 144 10.94 -11.70 -0.87
CA GLU A 144 10.47 -12.57 -1.93
C GLU A 144 9.30 -11.93 -2.70
N PRO A 145 9.36 -11.88 -4.04
CA PRO A 145 8.22 -11.46 -4.85
C PRO A 145 6.95 -12.27 -4.51
N CYS A 146 5.82 -11.61 -4.61
CA CYS A 146 4.51 -12.13 -4.23
C CYS A 146 4.32 -12.41 -2.72
N SER A 147 5.26 -11.99 -1.87
CA SER A 147 5.00 -11.97 -0.42
C SER A 147 3.89 -10.98 -0.08
N LEU A 148 2.90 -11.46 0.67
CA LEU A 148 1.75 -10.67 1.10
C LEU A 148 1.78 -10.45 2.60
N LEU A 149 1.59 -9.21 3.02
CA LEU A 149 1.32 -8.81 4.39
C LEU A 149 -0.11 -8.29 4.46
N LEU A 150 -0.95 -8.93 5.28
CA LEU A 150 -2.32 -8.45 5.57
C LEU A 150 -2.38 -8.02 7.04
N LEU A 151 -2.83 -6.80 7.26
CA LEU A 151 -2.90 -6.15 8.57
C LEU A 151 -4.35 -5.82 8.94
N ASP A 152 -4.76 -6.16 10.15
CA ASP A 152 -5.93 -5.60 10.81
C ASP A 152 -5.56 -4.18 11.30
N ALA A 153 -5.88 -3.18 10.48
CA ALA A 153 -5.34 -1.83 10.62
C ALA A 153 -5.67 -1.15 11.96
N PRO A 154 -6.85 -1.33 12.56
CA PRO A 154 -7.15 -0.81 13.90
C PRO A 154 -6.21 -1.32 15.00
N ARG A 155 -5.64 -2.51 14.85
CA ARG A 155 -4.81 -3.18 15.88
C ARG A 155 -3.34 -2.86 15.79
N VAL A 156 -2.88 -2.26 14.69
CA VAL A 156 -1.45 -2.07 14.42
C VAL A 156 -1.15 -0.71 13.82
N VAL A 157 0.10 -0.29 13.99
CA VAL A 157 0.65 0.93 13.37
C VAL A 157 1.87 0.51 12.55
N PRO A 158 1.75 0.41 11.22
CA PRO A 158 2.84 0.01 10.36
C PRO A 158 3.73 1.18 9.95
N GLU A 159 5.00 0.87 9.64
CA GLU A 159 5.91 1.73 8.90
C GLU A 159 6.85 0.90 8.03
N SER A 160 7.44 1.52 7.02
CA SER A 160 8.53 0.95 6.23
C SER A 160 9.74 1.86 6.26
N ALA A 161 10.87 1.34 6.72
CA ALA A 161 12.13 2.07 6.75
C ALA A 161 12.56 2.47 5.34
N PRO A 162 13.38 3.53 5.19
CA PRO A 162 13.91 3.95 3.91
C PRO A 162 14.68 2.85 3.18
N ILE A 163 14.63 2.90 1.86
CA ILE A 163 15.46 2.10 0.96
C ILE A 163 16.64 2.93 0.45
N ARG A 164 17.77 2.28 0.23
CA ARG A 164 18.99 2.88 -0.31
C ARG A 164 19.49 2.07 -1.50
N PRO A 165 20.08 2.69 -2.52
CA PRO A 165 20.62 1.96 -3.66
C PRO A 165 21.85 1.14 -3.25
N VAL A 166 22.02 -0.01 -3.88
CA VAL A 166 23.29 -0.75 -3.96
C VAL A 166 23.89 -0.65 -5.36
N ALA A 167 23.07 -0.29 -6.35
CA ALA A 167 23.46 0.06 -7.70
C ALA A 167 22.42 1.01 -8.31
N GLU A 168 22.70 1.53 -9.52
CA GLU A 168 21.78 2.37 -10.27
C GLU A 168 20.46 1.64 -10.56
N GLY A 169 19.35 2.40 -10.60
CA GLY A 169 18.01 1.85 -10.87
C GLY A 169 17.36 1.14 -9.68
N GLY A 170 17.92 1.29 -8.48
CA GLY A 170 17.38 0.66 -7.28
C GLY A 170 15.93 1.05 -6.99
N HIS A 171 15.04 0.05 -6.83
CA HIS A 171 13.62 0.30 -6.58
C HIS A 171 12.92 -0.83 -5.81
N ARG A 172 11.74 -0.49 -5.28
CA ARG A 172 10.77 -1.41 -4.67
C ARG A 172 9.40 -1.15 -5.26
N ASP A 173 8.76 -2.20 -5.76
CA ASP A 173 7.40 -2.18 -6.28
C ASP A 173 6.44 -2.93 -5.35
N THR A 174 5.32 -2.32 -5.03
CA THR A 174 4.25 -2.92 -4.20
C THR A 174 2.87 -2.60 -4.76
N LEU A 175 1.95 -3.50 -4.44
CA LEU A 175 0.52 -3.28 -4.54
C LEU A 175 -0.05 -3.26 -3.13
#